data_1ff549eb1842c0ed21496f6f3edfa57f
#
_entry.id   1ff549eb1842c0ed21496f6f3edfa57f
#
_cell.length_a   1.000
_cell.length_b   1.000
_cell.length_c   1.000
_cell.angle_alpha   90.00
_cell.angle_beta   90.00
_cell.angle_gamma   90.00
#
_symmetry.space_group_name_H-M   'P 1'
#
loop_
_entity.id
_entity.type
_entity.pdbx_description
1 polymer ?
#
loop_
_entity_poly.entity_id
_entity_poly.type
_entity_poly.pdbx_seq_one_letter_code
_entity_poly.pdbx_strand_id
1 'polypeptide(L)'
;MQLSVIIPNRNSPFTSKTIQDVLDNAGCELEVIVHVDESWDNVLVEDERVHYIHPPHPIGLRQAINTSVRMAKGKYIMKTDDHCAFGENFGRILIDSHEDNWVQVPRRYALDAENWKIGNEGDPKYPIDYMYIDFPRKGKDHDDGMHGVPWKLYNQLEIDDTPSM
;
A
#
# COMPACT_ATOMS: atom_id res chain seq x y z
N MET A 1 -3.69 -3.02 20.06
CA MET A 1 -3.69 -2.80 18.61
C MET A 1 -2.26 -2.67 18.10
N GLN A 2 -1.84 -3.57 17.20
CA GLN A 2 -0.47 -3.57 16.68
C GLN A 2 -0.36 -2.80 15.37
N LEU A 3 -1.30 -3.01 14.43
CA LEU A 3 -1.26 -2.48 13.09
C LEU A 3 -2.56 -1.73 12.74
N SER A 4 -2.45 -0.55 12.15
CA SER A 4 -3.55 0.13 11.47
C SER A 4 -3.29 0.12 9.97
N VAL A 5 -4.17 -0.55 9.22
CA VAL A 5 -4.10 -0.58 7.75
C VAL A 5 -5.01 0.50 7.19
N ILE A 6 -4.46 1.43 6.44
CA ILE A 6 -5.18 2.56 5.83
C ILE A 6 -5.42 2.27 4.37
N ILE A 7 -6.69 2.30 3.96
CA ILE A 7 -7.14 2.08 2.59
C ILE A 7 -7.90 3.33 2.10
N PRO A 8 -7.25 4.26 1.42
CA PRO A 8 -7.96 5.31 0.73
C PRO A 8 -8.68 4.72 -0.48
N ASN A 9 -9.97 4.96 -0.58
CA ASN A 9 -10.83 4.45 -1.65
C ASN A 9 -11.49 5.58 -2.42
N ARG A 10 -11.57 5.39 -3.73
CA ARG A 10 -12.38 6.23 -4.61
C ARG A 10 -13.01 5.37 -5.71
N ASN A 11 -14.22 4.88 -5.45
CA ASN A 11 -15.03 4.09 -6.40
C ASN A 11 -14.38 2.81 -6.96
N SER A 12 -13.46 2.18 -6.23
CA SER A 12 -12.89 0.91 -6.64
C SER A 12 -13.84 -0.25 -6.35
N PRO A 13 -14.08 -1.13 -7.32
CA PRO A 13 -14.91 -2.32 -7.11
C PRO A 13 -14.19 -3.41 -6.31
N PHE A 14 -12.90 -3.26 -6.03
CA PHE A 14 -12.07 -4.28 -5.40
C PHE A 14 -11.84 -4.06 -3.91
N THR A 15 -12.31 -2.95 -3.35
CA THR A 15 -12.03 -2.56 -1.96
C THR A 15 -12.46 -3.63 -0.96
N SER A 16 -13.66 -4.21 -1.12
CA SER A 16 -14.14 -5.26 -0.22
C SER A 16 -13.25 -6.51 -0.26
N LYS A 17 -12.75 -6.88 -1.44
CA LYS A 17 -11.79 -7.99 -1.58
C LYS A 17 -10.48 -7.67 -0.87
N THR A 18 -9.96 -6.45 -1.02
CA THR A 18 -8.74 -6.00 -0.34
C THR A 18 -8.91 -6.02 1.18
N ILE A 19 -10.04 -5.51 1.70
CA ILE A 19 -10.31 -5.53 3.14
C ILE A 19 -10.32 -6.97 3.65
N GLN A 20 -11.05 -7.87 2.99
CA GLN A 20 -11.14 -9.26 3.40
C GLN A 20 -9.76 -9.94 3.38
N ASP A 21 -8.98 -9.69 2.34
CA ASP A 21 -7.63 -10.24 2.21
C ASP A 21 -6.69 -9.75 3.32
N VAL A 22 -6.78 -8.48 3.70
CA VAL A 22 -6.07 -7.92 4.87
C VAL A 22 -6.47 -8.64 6.16
N LEU A 23 -7.78 -8.80 6.39
CA LEU A 23 -8.31 -9.42 7.61
C LEU A 23 -7.89 -10.89 7.75
N ASP A 24 -7.85 -11.61 6.63
CA ASP A 24 -7.54 -13.04 6.59
C ASP A 24 -6.03 -13.32 6.72
N ASN A 25 -5.19 -12.42 6.17
CA ASN A 25 -3.76 -12.70 5.99
C ASN A 25 -2.81 -11.91 6.92
N ALA A 26 -3.29 -11.01 7.76
CA ALA A 26 -2.39 -10.15 8.52
C ALA A 26 -1.57 -10.87 9.59
N GLY A 27 -2.09 -11.90 10.24
CA GLY A 27 -1.41 -12.67 11.29
C GLY A 27 -1.09 -11.90 12.56
N CYS A 28 -1.70 -10.74 12.77
CA CYS A 28 -1.50 -9.88 13.95
C CYS A 28 -2.79 -9.15 14.34
N GLU A 29 -2.82 -8.53 15.50
CA GLU A 29 -3.92 -7.67 15.95
C GLU A 29 -3.94 -6.38 15.14
N LEU A 30 -5.02 -6.13 14.40
CA LEU A 30 -5.13 -4.98 13.50
C LEU A 30 -6.48 -4.29 13.52
N GLU A 31 -6.51 -3.10 12.97
CA GLU A 31 -7.70 -2.41 12.46
C GLU A 31 -7.51 -2.02 11.00
N VAL A 32 -8.60 -1.92 10.27
CA VAL A 32 -8.63 -1.41 8.89
C VAL A 32 -9.41 -0.12 8.87
N ILE A 33 -8.80 0.95 8.38
CA ILE A 33 -9.44 2.26 8.24
C ILE A 33 -9.62 2.56 6.76
N VAL A 34 -10.86 2.51 6.30
CA VAL A 34 -11.22 2.76 4.91
C VAL A 34 -11.75 4.18 4.78
N HIS A 35 -11.05 5.00 4.00
CA HIS A 35 -11.51 6.35 3.70
C HIS A 35 -12.20 6.39 2.34
N VAL A 36 -13.51 6.60 2.34
CA VAL A 36 -14.34 6.60 1.14
C VAL A 36 -14.52 8.03 0.65
N ASP A 37 -13.77 8.39 -0.39
CA ASP A 37 -13.65 9.79 -0.86
C ASP A 37 -14.74 10.19 -1.87
N GLU A 38 -15.62 9.24 -2.25
CA GLU A 38 -16.82 9.46 -3.09
C GLU A 38 -17.93 8.48 -2.69
N SER A 39 -18.98 8.40 -3.50
CA SER A 39 -20.02 7.38 -3.31
C SER A 39 -19.40 5.98 -3.50
N TRP A 40 -19.78 5.08 -2.63
CA TRP A 40 -19.34 3.71 -2.68
C TRP A 40 -20.54 2.77 -2.75
N ASP A 41 -20.73 2.17 -3.91
CA ASP A 41 -21.83 1.24 -4.17
C ASP A 41 -21.48 -0.21 -3.85
N ASN A 42 -20.26 -0.46 -3.34
CA ASN A 42 -19.78 -1.78 -3.00
C ASN A 42 -20.35 -2.27 -1.66
N VAL A 43 -20.43 -3.58 -1.53
CA VAL A 43 -20.82 -4.23 -0.28
C VAL A 43 -19.79 -3.90 0.81
N LEU A 44 -20.27 -3.36 1.94
CA LEU A 44 -19.45 -3.13 3.11
C LEU A 44 -19.03 -4.46 3.74
N VAL A 45 -17.77 -4.57 4.12
CA VAL A 45 -17.31 -5.67 4.96
C VAL A 45 -17.70 -5.34 6.40
N GLU A 46 -18.63 -6.12 6.96
CA GLU A 46 -19.08 -5.98 8.35
C GLU A 46 -18.14 -6.78 9.27
N ASP A 47 -17.17 -6.09 9.85
CA ASP A 47 -16.23 -6.64 10.83
C ASP A 47 -15.90 -5.54 11.85
N GLU A 48 -15.83 -5.88 13.13
CA GLU A 48 -15.58 -4.91 14.22
C GLU A 48 -14.21 -4.19 14.10
N ARG A 49 -13.30 -4.78 13.34
CA ARG A 49 -11.96 -4.23 13.07
C ARG A 49 -11.96 -3.23 11.91
N VAL A 50 -13.08 -3.09 11.17
CA VAL A 50 -13.16 -2.24 9.97
C VAL A 50 -13.91 -0.95 10.28
N HIS A 51 -13.27 0.18 10.05
CA HIS A 51 -13.80 1.51 10.29
C HIS A 51 -13.87 2.30 8.98
N TYR A 52 -15.06 2.80 8.66
CA TYR A 52 -15.30 3.59 7.47
C TYR A 52 -15.38 5.08 7.78
N ILE A 53 -14.68 5.89 6.98
CA ILE A 53 -14.73 7.35 7.04
C ILE A 53 -15.38 7.86 5.76
N HIS A 54 -16.51 8.52 5.89
CA HIS A 54 -17.20 9.20 4.81
C HIS A 54 -17.19 10.72 5.02
N PRO A 55 -16.33 11.45 4.31
CA PRO A 55 -16.37 12.91 4.35
C PRO A 55 -17.62 13.43 3.58
N PRO A 56 -18.13 14.61 3.93
CA PRO A 56 -19.30 15.19 3.29
C PRO A 56 -19.06 15.59 1.82
N HIS A 57 -17.83 15.65 1.40
CA HIS A 57 -17.37 15.90 0.03
C HIS A 57 -15.97 15.31 -0.18
N PRO A 58 -15.58 14.99 -1.42
CA PRO A 58 -14.26 14.47 -1.72
C PRO A 58 -13.15 15.40 -1.25
N ILE A 59 -12.15 14.85 -0.57
CA ILE A 59 -11.02 15.61 0.00
C ILE A 59 -9.68 15.24 -0.65
N GLY A 60 -9.67 14.22 -1.48
CA GLY A 60 -8.50 13.75 -2.21
C GLY A 60 -7.55 12.88 -1.38
N LEU A 61 -6.74 12.11 -2.10
CA LEU A 61 -5.89 11.04 -1.56
C LEU A 61 -5.05 11.47 -0.35
N ARG A 62 -4.36 12.60 -0.44
CA ARG A 62 -3.44 13.04 0.61
C ARG A 62 -4.17 13.38 1.92
N GLN A 63 -5.31 14.05 1.81
CA GLN A 63 -6.11 14.38 2.99
C GLN A 63 -6.80 13.13 3.56
N ALA A 64 -7.26 12.22 2.70
CA ALA A 64 -7.82 10.94 3.11
C ALA A 64 -6.82 10.13 3.95
N ILE A 65 -5.59 9.98 3.50
CA ILE A 65 -4.53 9.33 4.26
C ILE A 65 -4.28 10.03 5.59
N ASN A 66 -4.08 11.35 5.58
CA ASN A 66 -3.81 12.10 6.81
C ASN A 66 -4.94 12.02 7.84
N THR A 67 -6.19 12.01 7.38
CA THR A 67 -7.35 11.86 8.26
C THR A 67 -7.37 10.47 8.88
N SER A 68 -7.15 9.44 8.08
CA SER A 68 -7.09 8.05 8.55
C SER A 68 -5.97 7.84 9.57
N VAL A 69 -4.78 8.41 9.31
CA VAL A 69 -3.63 8.32 10.24
C VAL A 69 -3.97 8.93 11.61
N ARG A 70 -4.72 10.04 11.65
CA ARG A 70 -5.11 10.66 12.93
C ARG A 70 -6.10 9.81 13.74
N MET A 71 -6.82 8.91 13.09
CA MET A 71 -7.76 7.99 13.74
C MET A 71 -7.11 6.65 14.12
N ALA A 72 -5.97 6.34 13.53
CA ALA A 72 -5.25 5.11 13.74
C ALA A 72 -4.83 4.92 15.22
N LYS A 73 -5.03 3.71 15.72
CA LYS A 73 -4.70 3.30 17.11
C LYS A 73 -3.55 2.31 17.16
N GLY A 74 -3.14 1.77 16.02
CA GLY A 74 -2.03 0.84 15.91
C GLY A 74 -0.69 1.49 16.20
N LYS A 75 0.22 0.73 16.80
CA LYS A 75 1.61 1.17 16.96
C LYS A 75 2.29 1.41 15.61
N TYR A 76 1.95 0.59 14.63
CA TYR A 76 2.44 0.68 13.26
C TYR A 76 1.31 1.07 12.33
N ILE A 77 1.64 1.81 11.28
CA ILE A 77 0.70 2.26 10.25
C ILE A 77 1.16 1.73 8.91
N MET A 78 0.25 1.11 8.19
CA MET A 78 0.46 0.66 6.82
C MET A 78 -0.55 1.35 5.90
N LYS A 79 -0.10 1.90 4.79
CA LYS A 79 -0.98 2.37 3.70
C LYS A 79 -0.95 1.33 2.59
N THR A 80 -2.11 0.98 2.08
CA THR A 80 -2.24 0.18 0.86
C THR A 80 -3.27 0.78 -0.10
N ASP A 81 -3.21 0.36 -1.35
CA ASP A 81 -4.26 0.69 -2.31
C ASP A 81 -5.47 -0.22 -2.13
N ASP A 82 -6.59 0.15 -2.72
CA ASP A 82 -7.88 -0.52 -2.58
C ASP A 82 -8.09 -1.72 -3.54
N HIS A 83 -7.01 -2.18 -4.18
CA HIS A 83 -6.96 -3.31 -5.09
C HIS A 83 -5.67 -4.13 -4.88
N CYS A 84 -5.39 -4.48 -3.64
CA CYS A 84 -4.21 -5.24 -3.22
C CYS A 84 -4.60 -6.57 -2.55
N ALA A 85 -3.80 -7.59 -2.80
CA ALA A 85 -3.82 -8.87 -2.09
C ALA A 85 -2.52 -9.06 -1.30
N PHE A 86 -2.57 -9.85 -0.24
CA PHE A 86 -1.48 -9.97 0.72
C PHE A 86 -1.07 -11.44 0.91
N GLY A 87 0.22 -11.66 1.11
CA GLY A 87 0.72 -12.96 1.53
C GLY A 87 0.33 -13.28 2.98
N GLU A 88 0.28 -14.57 3.28
CA GLU A 88 -0.03 -15.06 4.63
C GLU A 88 0.91 -14.47 5.68
N ASN A 89 0.34 -14.02 6.81
CA ASN A 89 1.04 -13.41 7.93
C ASN A 89 1.82 -12.12 7.60
N PHE A 90 1.45 -11.40 6.53
CA PHE A 90 2.19 -10.21 6.10
C PHE A 90 2.41 -9.18 7.21
N GLY A 91 1.39 -8.90 8.01
CA GLY A 91 1.46 -7.92 9.10
C GLY A 91 2.43 -8.36 10.20
N ARG A 92 2.39 -9.63 10.60
CA ARG A 92 3.31 -10.22 11.54
C ARG A 92 4.74 -10.14 11.05
N ILE A 93 4.99 -10.55 9.80
CA ILE A 93 6.32 -10.54 9.19
C ILE A 93 6.91 -9.13 9.17
N LEU A 94 6.10 -8.13 8.77
CA LEU A 94 6.54 -6.73 8.74
C LEU A 94 6.86 -6.21 10.14
N ILE A 95 6.02 -6.50 11.14
CA ILE A 95 6.24 -6.05 12.52
C ILE A 95 7.48 -6.70 13.13
N ASP A 96 7.64 -8.01 12.95
CA ASP A 96 8.76 -8.77 13.56
C ASP A 96 10.12 -8.40 12.92
N SER A 97 10.12 -7.93 11.67
CA SER A 97 11.33 -7.48 10.96
C SER A 97 11.58 -5.97 11.03
N HIS A 98 10.72 -5.22 11.72
CA HIS A 98 10.82 -3.75 11.77
C HIS A 98 11.90 -3.29 12.75
N GLU A 99 12.68 -2.31 12.32
CA GLU A 99 13.59 -1.56 13.19
C GLU A 99 13.12 -0.10 13.31
N ASP A 100 13.45 0.53 14.44
CA ASP A 100 13.08 1.93 14.66
C ASP A 100 13.64 2.84 13.54
N ASN A 101 12.84 3.79 13.12
CA ASN A 101 13.12 4.73 12.03
C ASN A 101 13.11 4.14 10.61
N TRP A 102 12.67 2.89 10.43
CA TRP A 102 12.50 2.33 9.10
C TRP A 102 11.13 2.65 8.50
N VAL A 103 11.13 2.84 7.18
CA VAL A 103 9.95 2.74 6.34
C VAL A 103 10.11 1.47 5.51
N GLN A 104 9.24 0.49 5.74
CA GLN A 104 9.27 -0.78 5.04
C GLN A 104 8.36 -0.72 3.82
N VAL A 105 8.89 -1.10 2.68
CA VAL A 105 8.12 -1.28 1.43
C VAL A 105 8.17 -2.75 1.05
N PRO A 106 7.07 -3.49 1.22
CA PRO A 106 7.05 -4.90 0.88
C PRO A 106 7.18 -5.12 -0.63
N ARG A 107 7.77 -6.25 -1.01
CA ARG A 107 7.88 -6.64 -2.40
C ARG A 107 6.49 -6.85 -3.01
N ARG A 108 6.27 -6.28 -4.18
CA ARG A 108 4.99 -6.31 -4.89
C ARG A 108 5.07 -7.19 -6.12
N TYR A 109 3.94 -7.76 -6.46
CA TYR A 109 3.73 -8.53 -7.70
C TYR A 109 2.48 -7.99 -8.40
N ALA A 110 2.38 -8.15 -9.71
CA ALA A 110 1.16 -7.81 -10.42
C ALA A 110 -0.01 -8.64 -9.89
N LEU A 111 -1.15 -8.01 -9.68
CA LEU A 111 -2.39 -8.66 -9.29
C LEU A 111 -3.39 -8.55 -10.45
N ASP A 112 -3.90 -9.69 -10.91
CA ASP A 112 -5.14 -9.73 -11.65
C ASP A 112 -6.29 -9.55 -10.66
N ALA A 113 -6.74 -8.30 -10.52
CA ALA A 113 -7.74 -7.93 -9.53
C ALA A 113 -9.13 -8.53 -9.82
N GLU A 114 -9.45 -8.86 -11.07
CA GLU A 114 -10.72 -9.49 -11.43
C GLU A 114 -10.76 -10.95 -10.92
N ASN A 115 -9.72 -11.71 -11.23
CA ASN A 115 -9.59 -13.11 -10.83
C ASN A 115 -8.96 -13.30 -9.44
N TRP A 116 -8.46 -12.23 -8.83
CA TRP A 116 -7.78 -12.19 -7.52
C TRP A 116 -6.60 -13.17 -7.46
N LYS A 117 -5.73 -13.10 -8.45
CA LYS A 117 -4.56 -14.00 -8.59
C LYS A 117 -3.30 -13.19 -8.84
N ILE A 118 -2.18 -13.70 -8.33
CA ILE A 118 -0.88 -13.13 -8.63
C ILE A 118 -0.63 -13.27 -10.12
N GLY A 119 -0.40 -12.12 -10.71
CA GLY A 119 0.29 -11.92 -11.93
C GLY A 119 -0.37 -12.24 -13.22
N ASN A 120 0.07 -11.56 -14.21
CA ASN A 120 -0.07 -11.98 -15.59
C ASN A 120 0.60 -13.33 -15.77
N GLU A 121 0.22 -14.04 -16.83
CA GLU A 121 0.89 -15.22 -17.37
C GLU A 121 2.42 -15.05 -17.62
N GLY A 122 2.98 -13.92 -17.21
CA GLY A 122 4.38 -13.58 -17.21
C GLY A 122 4.97 -13.76 -15.82
N ASP A 123 5.53 -14.93 -15.62
CA ASP A 123 6.52 -15.31 -14.62
C ASP A 123 6.48 -14.61 -13.26
N PRO A 124 6.01 -15.31 -12.20
CA PRO A 124 6.08 -14.82 -10.81
C PRO A 124 7.51 -14.51 -10.33
N LYS A 125 8.51 -14.70 -11.18
CA LYS A 125 9.90 -14.36 -10.92
C LYS A 125 10.20 -12.87 -10.98
N TYR A 126 9.28 -12.04 -11.53
CA TYR A 126 9.52 -10.61 -11.62
C TYR A 126 8.57 -9.83 -10.74
N PRO A 127 8.96 -9.50 -9.51
CA PRO A 127 8.23 -8.52 -8.73
C PRO A 127 8.11 -7.22 -9.53
N ILE A 128 6.97 -6.57 -9.42
CA ILE A 128 6.85 -5.16 -9.82
C ILE A 128 7.73 -4.39 -8.86
N ASP A 129 8.83 -3.91 -9.41
CA ASP A 129 9.97 -3.60 -8.61
C ASP A 129 9.80 -2.39 -7.73
N TYR A 130 10.45 -2.51 -6.65
CA TYR A 130 10.97 -1.40 -5.91
C TYR A 130 11.62 -0.43 -6.86
N MET A 131 11.22 0.81 -6.72
CA MET A 131 11.88 1.91 -7.36
C MET A 131 12.53 2.74 -6.27
N TYR A 132 13.74 3.20 -6.50
CA TYR A 132 14.29 4.31 -5.76
C TYR A 132 14.10 5.59 -6.58
N ILE A 133 14.02 6.72 -5.90
CA ILE A 133 13.93 8.01 -6.57
C ILE A 133 15.31 8.41 -7.00
N ASP A 134 15.49 8.65 -8.30
CA ASP A 134 16.71 9.21 -8.85
C ASP A 134 16.52 10.69 -9.20
N PHE A 135 17.63 11.43 -9.20
CA PHE A 135 17.62 12.83 -9.59
C PHE A 135 17.43 13.01 -11.09
N PRO A 136 16.93 14.20 -11.53
CA PRO A 136 16.83 14.50 -12.95
C PRO A 136 18.16 14.30 -13.66
N ARG A 137 18.13 13.64 -14.80
CA ARG A 137 19.34 13.39 -15.60
C ARG A 137 19.82 14.70 -16.23
N LYS A 138 21.11 14.91 -16.23
CA LYS A 138 21.70 16.10 -16.87
C LYS A 138 21.32 16.15 -18.35
N GLY A 139 20.78 17.29 -18.81
CA GLY A 139 20.43 17.54 -20.22
C GLY A 139 19.06 17.05 -20.65
N LYS A 140 18.23 16.62 -19.72
CA LYS A 140 16.80 16.36 -19.96
C LYS A 140 15.95 17.56 -19.54
N ASP A 141 14.83 17.74 -20.24
CA ASP A 141 13.87 18.81 -19.96
C ASP A 141 13.25 18.68 -18.58
N HIS A 142 12.59 19.74 -18.12
CA HIS A 142 12.02 19.79 -16.77
C HIS A 142 11.01 18.68 -16.45
N ASP A 143 10.48 17.98 -17.46
CA ASP A 143 9.58 16.85 -17.28
C ASP A 143 10.30 15.61 -16.78
N ASP A 144 11.64 15.60 -16.82
CA ASP A 144 12.47 14.55 -16.22
C ASP A 144 12.75 14.87 -14.74
N GLY A 145 11.68 15.06 -13.96
CA GLY A 145 11.75 15.23 -12.51
C GLY A 145 12.31 13.98 -11.81
N MET A 146 12.22 13.94 -10.50
CA MET A 146 12.56 12.73 -9.76
C MET A 146 11.72 11.56 -10.29
N HIS A 147 12.37 10.52 -10.80
CA HIS A 147 11.75 9.36 -11.41
C HIS A 147 12.15 8.07 -10.71
N GLY A 148 11.28 7.09 -10.78
CA GLY A 148 11.56 5.77 -10.24
C GLY A 148 12.53 4.99 -11.12
N VAL A 149 13.58 4.45 -10.51
CA VAL A 149 14.54 3.55 -11.15
C VAL A 149 14.38 2.15 -10.56
N PRO A 150 14.28 1.10 -11.40
CA PRO A 150 14.14 -0.26 -10.91
C PRO A 150 15.28 -0.68 -9.98
N TRP A 151 14.95 -1.24 -8.85
CA TRP A 151 15.90 -1.67 -7.82
C TRP A 151 16.97 -2.65 -8.31
N LYS A 152 16.64 -3.49 -9.28
CA LYS A 152 17.61 -4.40 -9.91
C LYS A 152 18.79 -3.70 -10.57
N LEU A 153 18.57 -2.48 -11.07
CA LEU A 153 19.64 -1.65 -11.62
C LEU A 153 20.46 -1.02 -10.50
N TYR A 154 19.83 -0.71 -9.38
CA TYR A 154 20.49 -0.17 -8.20
C TYR A 154 21.51 -1.12 -7.61
N ASN A 155 21.18 -2.40 -7.48
CA ASN A 155 22.09 -3.42 -6.93
C ASN A 155 23.40 -3.60 -7.73
N GLN A 156 23.48 -2.99 -8.90
CA GLN A 156 24.72 -2.95 -9.71
C GLN A 156 25.56 -1.69 -9.47
N LEU A 157 24.99 -0.72 -8.75
CA LEU A 157 25.64 0.51 -8.41
C LEU A 157 25.93 0.45 -6.90
N GLU A 158 27.18 0.47 -6.49
CA GLU A 158 27.56 0.54 -5.07
C GLU A 158 27.12 1.90 -4.49
N ILE A 159 25.83 2.03 -4.21
CA ILE A 159 25.24 3.25 -3.63
C ILE A 159 24.71 2.89 -2.23
N ASP A 160 25.21 3.56 -1.22
CA ASP A 160 24.94 3.27 0.19
C ASP A 160 23.62 3.86 0.69
N ASP A 161 23.21 5.02 0.15
CA ASP A 161 22.02 5.75 0.58
C ASP A 161 21.11 6.12 -0.60
N THR A 162 19.84 5.72 -0.56
CA THR A 162 18.84 6.17 -1.51
C THR A 162 17.59 6.68 -0.81
N PRO A 163 16.98 7.76 -1.29
CA PRO A 163 15.64 8.12 -0.84
C PRO A 163 14.64 7.06 -1.27
N SER A 164 13.83 6.60 -0.32
CA SER A 164 12.70 5.70 -0.61
C SER A 164 11.50 6.49 -1.12
N MET A 165 10.75 5.89 -2.03
CA MET A 165 9.47 6.41 -2.50
C MET A 165 8.34 6.00 -1.60
#